data_665109ec74e5a853775fb2c5e10fbb6d
#
_entry.id   665109ec74e5a853775fb2c5e10fbb6d
#
_cell.length_a   1.000
_cell.length_b   1.000
_cell.length_c   1.000
_cell.angle_alpha   90.00
_cell.angle_beta   90.00
_cell.angle_gamma   90.00
#
_symmetry.space_group_name_H-M   'P 1'
#
loop_
_entity.id
_entity.type
_entity.pdbx_description
1 polymer ?
#
loop_
_entity_poly.entity_id
_entity_poly.type
_entity_poly.pdbx_seq_one_letter_code
_entity_poly.pdbx_strand_id
1 'polypeptide(L)'
;MKKSYLQLVILAILANLVVLTTGCRTLMSSGSKTVQSPWKNFAEARSSFDQIVPGQTTANELECLGFDPYSNSNVKILTYLDLLGRFLPNNSIQKSDLPKSVWDCLEKKEECQAYEVDLTVTRSKRYGNLFLDVLAFNRKTRETGWNFKALIVLNRGKVAYKLWAGEPNLETYERKTKPLGPLQELEGSIKAPY
;
A
#
# COMPACT_ATOMS: atom_id res chain seq x y z
N MET A 1 4.55 64.95 15.41
CA MET A 1 4.67 64.13 14.16
C MET A 1 5.52 62.89 14.31
N LYS A 2 6.72 62.89 14.92
CA LYS A 2 7.56 61.69 15.09
C LYS A 2 6.93 60.54 15.92
N LYS A 3 6.16 60.83 17.00
CA LYS A 3 5.51 59.81 17.83
C LYS A 3 4.40 59.04 17.08
N SER A 4 3.65 59.74 16.24
CA SER A 4 2.56 59.12 15.46
C SER A 4 3.10 58.17 14.36
N TYR A 5 4.22 58.52 13.73
CA TYR A 5 4.89 57.68 12.75
C TYR A 5 5.46 56.40 13.34
N LEU A 6 6.05 56.51 14.53
CA LEU A 6 6.58 55.36 15.27
C LEU A 6 5.47 54.35 15.64
N GLN A 7 4.30 54.84 16.07
CA GLN A 7 3.14 53.99 16.39
C GLN A 7 2.60 53.27 15.14
N LEU A 8 2.53 53.92 13.95
CA LEU A 8 2.12 53.29 12.71
C LEU A 8 3.09 52.20 12.26
N VAL A 9 4.39 52.41 12.41
CA VAL A 9 5.42 51.41 12.07
C VAL A 9 5.31 50.18 12.97
N ILE A 10 5.13 50.38 14.29
CA ILE A 10 4.96 49.26 15.24
C ILE A 10 3.69 48.45 14.92
N LEU A 11 2.57 49.13 14.57
CA LEU A 11 1.32 48.49 14.22
C LEU A 11 1.46 47.62 12.92
N ALA A 12 2.19 48.15 11.93
CA ALA A 12 2.48 47.44 10.70
C ALA A 12 3.36 46.19 10.90
N ILE A 13 4.35 46.28 11.81
CA ILE A 13 5.20 45.13 12.15
C ILE A 13 4.40 44.06 12.90
N LEU A 14 3.54 44.47 13.85
CA LEU A 14 2.65 43.56 14.58
C LEU A 14 1.64 42.88 13.63
N ALA A 15 1.07 43.58 12.68
CA ALA A 15 0.15 43.04 11.70
C ALA A 15 0.85 42.02 10.80
N ASN A 16 2.08 42.26 10.34
CA ASN A 16 2.88 41.28 9.58
C ASN A 16 3.24 40.06 10.41
N LEU A 17 3.52 40.18 11.69
CA LEU A 17 3.85 39.08 12.59
C LEU A 17 2.64 38.14 12.79
N VAL A 18 1.42 38.68 12.83
CA VAL A 18 0.18 37.88 12.96
C VAL A 18 -0.13 37.10 11.67
N VAL A 19 0.16 37.65 10.49
CA VAL A 19 -0.04 36.94 9.19
C VAL A 19 0.93 35.77 9.05
N LEU A 20 2.14 35.87 9.61
CA LEU A 20 3.13 34.78 9.59
C LEU A 20 2.76 33.58 10.50
N THR A 21 1.89 33.78 11.50
CA THR A 21 1.52 32.70 12.43
C THR A 21 0.35 31.85 11.98
N THR A 22 -0.47 32.29 11.04
CA THR A 22 -1.67 31.57 10.58
C THR A 22 -1.41 30.57 9.43
N GLY A 23 -0.21 30.59 8.80
CA GLY A 23 0.13 29.77 7.63
C GLY A 23 0.70 28.38 7.89
N CYS A 24 1.02 28.00 9.14
CA CYS A 24 1.90 26.85 9.38
C CYS A 24 1.23 25.46 9.45
N ARG A 25 -0.09 25.32 9.34
CA ARG A 25 -0.75 24.00 9.45
C ARG A 25 -0.71 23.15 8.17
N THR A 26 -0.48 23.76 7.02
CA THR A 26 -0.50 23.09 5.70
C THR A 26 0.87 22.69 5.16
N LEU A 27 1.96 23.04 5.83
CA LEU A 27 3.34 22.76 5.37
C LEU A 27 3.83 21.34 5.66
N MET A 28 3.09 20.52 6.41
CA MET A 28 3.43 19.11 6.60
C MET A 28 3.00 18.30 5.39
N SER A 29 3.98 17.76 4.67
CA SER A 29 3.77 16.88 3.52
C SER A 29 3.04 15.60 3.97
N SER A 30 1.87 15.35 3.39
CA SER A 30 1.18 14.07 3.46
C SER A 30 1.30 13.36 2.11
N GLY A 31 1.69 12.10 2.12
CA GLY A 31 1.72 11.26 0.93
C GLY A 31 0.67 10.16 1.04
N SER A 32 -0.04 9.88 -0.04
CA SER A 32 -0.84 8.67 -0.16
C SER A 32 -0.33 7.86 -1.34
N LYS A 33 -0.03 6.59 -1.13
CA LYS A 33 0.06 5.64 -2.23
C LYS A 33 -1.33 5.06 -2.42
N THR A 34 -2.09 5.68 -3.32
CA THR A 34 -3.40 5.17 -3.70
C THR A 34 -3.18 4.27 -4.92
N VAL A 35 -3.27 2.99 -4.72
CA VAL A 35 -3.36 2.03 -5.81
C VAL A 35 -4.81 2.03 -6.27
N GLN A 36 -5.04 2.10 -7.58
CA GLN A 36 -6.38 2.02 -8.14
C GLN A 36 -6.96 0.65 -7.77
N SER A 37 -8.05 0.63 -7.02
CA SER A 37 -8.71 -0.57 -6.54
C SER A 37 -10.22 -0.41 -6.63
N PRO A 38 -10.97 -1.45 -6.99
CA PRO A 38 -12.42 -1.43 -6.95
C PRO A 38 -12.95 -1.37 -5.50
N TRP A 39 -12.14 -1.76 -4.51
CA TRP A 39 -12.51 -1.77 -3.09
C TRP A 39 -11.91 -0.58 -2.35
N LYS A 40 -12.73 0.12 -1.55
CA LYS A 40 -12.34 1.30 -0.79
C LYS A 40 -11.65 0.96 0.54
N ASN A 41 -11.93 -0.21 1.07
CA ASN A 41 -11.43 -0.68 2.37
C ASN A 41 -11.33 -2.20 2.40
N PHE A 42 -10.65 -2.71 3.44
CA PHE A 42 -10.46 -4.15 3.65
C PHE A 42 -11.79 -4.92 3.71
N ALA A 43 -12.82 -4.37 4.37
CA ALA A 43 -14.10 -5.04 4.55
C ALA A 43 -14.82 -5.26 3.21
N GLU A 44 -14.75 -4.30 2.28
CA GLU A 44 -15.30 -4.44 0.93
C GLU A 44 -14.56 -5.52 0.13
N ALA A 45 -13.22 -5.51 0.12
CA ALA A 45 -12.41 -6.54 -0.55
C ALA A 45 -12.73 -7.95 0.00
N ARG A 46 -12.82 -8.05 1.33
CA ARG A 46 -13.16 -9.28 2.01
C ARG A 46 -14.59 -9.75 1.70
N SER A 47 -15.56 -8.86 1.71
CA SER A 47 -16.95 -9.18 1.37
C SER A 47 -17.09 -9.65 -0.08
N SER A 48 -16.42 -9.01 -1.03
CA SER A 48 -16.38 -9.47 -2.42
C SER A 48 -15.77 -10.87 -2.53
N PHE A 49 -14.68 -11.12 -1.81
CA PHE A 49 -14.04 -12.44 -1.79
C PHE A 49 -14.94 -13.53 -1.18
N ASP A 50 -15.71 -13.20 -0.14
CA ASP A 50 -16.59 -14.17 0.51
C ASP A 50 -17.75 -14.64 -0.39
N GLN A 51 -18.16 -13.80 -1.34
CA GLN A 51 -19.19 -14.15 -2.35
C GLN A 51 -18.72 -15.20 -3.35
N ILE A 52 -17.42 -15.43 -3.48
CA ILE A 52 -16.89 -16.46 -4.37
C ILE A 52 -17.24 -17.84 -3.80
N VAL A 53 -17.89 -18.67 -4.57
CA VAL A 53 -18.23 -20.05 -4.20
C VAL A 53 -17.45 -21.04 -5.06
N PRO A 54 -16.47 -21.78 -4.48
CA PRO A 54 -15.75 -22.80 -5.22
C PRO A 54 -16.69 -23.84 -5.86
N GLY A 55 -16.39 -24.22 -7.09
CA GLY A 55 -17.22 -25.12 -7.91
C GLY A 55 -18.37 -24.46 -8.65
N GLN A 56 -18.74 -23.21 -8.29
CA GLN A 56 -19.86 -22.49 -8.88
C GLN A 56 -19.43 -21.22 -9.61
N THR A 57 -18.72 -20.33 -8.91
CA THR A 57 -18.31 -19.02 -9.46
C THR A 57 -17.42 -19.18 -10.69
N THR A 58 -17.76 -18.47 -11.74
CA THR A 58 -17.04 -18.43 -13.02
C THR A 58 -16.07 -17.24 -13.07
N ALA A 59 -15.16 -17.26 -14.06
CA ALA A 59 -14.23 -16.15 -14.31
C ALA A 59 -14.99 -14.83 -14.59
N ASN A 60 -16.12 -14.87 -15.33
CA ASN A 60 -16.91 -13.67 -15.63
C ASN A 60 -17.57 -13.10 -14.38
N GLU A 61 -18.00 -13.95 -13.46
CA GLU A 61 -18.55 -13.47 -12.17
C GLU A 61 -17.45 -12.85 -11.28
N LEU A 62 -16.20 -13.32 -11.38
CA LEU A 62 -15.06 -12.70 -10.70
C LEU A 62 -14.81 -11.27 -11.20
N GLU A 63 -15.04 -10.97 -12.48
CA GLU A 63 -14.96 -9.60 -13.02
C GLU A 63 -15.92 -8.66 -12.28
N CYS A 64 -17.18 -9.08 -12.11
CA CYS A 64 -18.19 -8.30 -11.40
C CYS A 64 -17.83 -8.06 -9.92
N LEU A 65 -17.06 -8.97 -9.31
CA LEU A 65 -16.60 -8.86 -7.93
C LEU A 65 -15.29 -8.05 -7.80
N GLY A 66 -14.70 -7.58 -8.91
CA GLY A 66 -13.48 -6.79 -8.94
C GLY A 66 -12.19 -7.59 -9.02
N PHE A 67 -12.26 -8.90 -9.25
CA PHE A 67 -11.12 -9.81 -9.40
C PHE A 67 -10.70 -10.02 -10.86
N ASP A 68 -10.95 -9.04 -11.71
CA ASP A 68 -10.55 -9.09 -13.12
C ASP A 68 -9.10 -8.64 -13.30
N PRO A 69 -8.20 -9.49 -13.83
CA PRO A 69 -6.80 -9.13 -14.06
C PRO A 69 -6.61 -8.10 -15.20
N TYR A 70 -7.60 -7.88 -16.05
CA TYR A 70 -7.51 -6.95 -17.17
C TYR A 70 -7.92 -5.53 -16.79
N SER A 71 -8.78 -5.38 -15.80
CA SER A 71 -9.24 -4.07 -15.31
C SER A 71 -8.62 -3.66 -13.96
N ASN A 72 -8.17 -4.63 -13.16
CA ASN A 72 -7.59 -4.42 -11.84
C ASN A 72 -6.09 -4.74 -11.83
N SER A 73 -5.24 -3.72 -11.82
CA SER A 73 -3.78 -3.84 -11.82
C SER A 73 -3.20 -4.59 -10.60
N ASN A 74 -4.00 -4.83 -9.57
CA ASN A 74 -3.59 -5.57 -8.37
C ASN A 74 -3.87 -7.08 -8.50
N VAL A 75 -4.45 -7.50 -9.62
CA VAL A 75 -4.73 -8.91 -9.91
C VAL A 75 -3.79 -9.39 -11.00
N LYS A 76 -3.08 -10.47 -10.72
CA LYS A 76 -2.15 -11.13 -11.67
C LYS A 76 -2.67 -12.49 -12.05
N ILE A 77 -2.45 -12.87 -13.31
CA ILE A 77 -2.69 -14.23 -13.78
C ILE A 77 -1.44 -15.07 -13.46
N LEU A 78 -1.65 -16.18 -12.80
CA LEU A 78 -0.62 -17.20 -12.55
C LEU A 78 -0.90 -18.44 -13.39
N THR A 79 0.19 -18.98 -13.92
CA THR A 79 0.17 -20.25 -14.64
C THR A 79 0.19 -21.45 -13.69
N TYR A 80 -0.09 -22.65 -14.21
CA TYR A 80 0.04 -23.88 -13.42
C TYR A 80 1.48 -24.11 -12.90
N LEU A 81 2.52 -23.61 -13.61
CA LEU A 81 3.91 -23.69 -13.17
C LEU A 81 4.16 -22.80 -11.94
N ASP A 82 3.58 -21.60 -11.93
CA ASP A 82 3.65 -20.71 -10.75
C ASP A 82 2.95 -21.35 -9.55
N LEU A 83 1.81 -22.00 -9.80
CA LEU A 83 1.05 -22.71 -8.77
C LEU A 83 1.83 -23.92 -8.23
N LEU A 84 2.49 -24.69 -9.10
CA LEU A 84 3.35 -25.80 -8.67
C LEU A 84 4.47 -25.31 -7.74
N GLY A 85 5.20 -24.26 -8.13
CA GLY A 85 6.26 -23.69 -7.30
C GLY A 85 5.75 -23.15 -5.96
N ARG A 86 4.50 -22.72 -5.89
CA ARG A 86 3.87 -22.15 -4.70
C ARG A 86 3.32 -23.21 -3.75
N PHE A 87 2.67 -24.23 -4.27
CA PHE A 87 2.07 -25.30 -3.48
C PHE A 87 3.05 -26.44 -3.18
N LEU A 88 4.06 -26.64 -4.03
CA LEU A 88 5.07 -27.70 -3.90
C LEU A 88 6.49 -27.09 -3.94
N PRO A 89 6.85 -26.20 -2.99
CA PRO A 89 8.12 -25.49 -3.02
C PRO A 89 9.34 -26.42 -2.79
N ASN A 90 9.13 -27.62 -2.25
CA ASN A 90 10.15 -28.62 -2.00
C ASN A 90 9.55 -30.03 -1.97
N ASN A 91 10.43 -31.03 -1.92
CA ASN A 91 10.05 -32.46 -1.95
C ASN A 91 9.38 -32.96 -0.65
N SER A 92 9.32 -32.16 0.40
CA SER A 92 8.69 -32.54 1.67
C SER A 92 7.16 -32.43 1.62
N ILE A 93 6.63 -31.61 0.72
CA ILE A 93 5.18 -31.47 0.49
C ILE A 93 4.75 -32.44 -0.59
N GLN A 94 3.80 -33.31 -0.25
CA GLN A 94 3.30 -34.33 -1.15
C GLN A 94 1.92 -33.96 -1.71
N LYS A 95 1.54 -34.69 -2.77
CA LYS A 95 0.22 -34.57 -3.38
C LYS A 95 -0.94 -34.69 -2.38
N SER A 96 -0.79 -35.59 -1.41
CA SER A 96 -1.78 -35.85 -0.35
C SER A 96 -2.00 -34.63 0.58
N ASP A 97 -1.05 -33.72 0.64
CA ASP A 97 -1.11 -32.55 1.52
C ASP A 97 -1.90 -31.42 0.90
N LEU A 98 -2.16 -31.48 -0.42
CA LEU A 98 -2.91 -30.46 -1.15
C LEU A 98 -4.40 -30.74 -1.14
N PRO A 99 -5.24 -29.67 -1.11
CA PRO A 99 -6.66 -29.82 -1.37
C PRO A 99 -6.90 -30.51 -2.71
N LYS A 100 -7.80 -31.49 -2.74
CA LYS A 100 -8.08 -32.25 -3.95
C LYS A 100 -8.38 -31.37 -5.16
N SER A 101 -9.16 -30.30 -4.98
CA SER A 101 -9.52 -29.35 -6.04
C SER A 101 -8.31 -28.64 -6.64
N VAL A 102 -7.27 -28.35 -5.85
CA VAL A 102 -6.01 -27.77 -6.32
C VAL A 102 -5.25 -28.79 -7.13
N TRP A 103 -5.14 -30.02 -6.63
CA TRP A 103 -4.43 -31.09 -7.35
C TRP A 103 -5.11 -31.43 -8.68
N ASP A 104 -6.43 -31.61 -8.68
CA ASP A 104 -7.22 -31.86 -9.89
C ASP A 104 -7.07 -30.75 -10.95
N CYS A 105 -6.83 -29.50 -10.51
CA CYS A 105 -6.50 -28.39 -11.39
C CYS A 105 -5.09 -28.55 -11.98
N LEU A 106 -4.09 -28.78 -11.13
CA LEU A 106 -2.68 -28.88 -11.54
C LEU A 106 -2.43 -30.01 -12.53
N GLU A 107 -3.16 -31.13 -12.41
CA GLU A 107 -3.09 -32.24 -13.38
C GLU A 107 -3.54 -31.83 -14.78
N LYS A 108 -4.37 -30.79 -14.90
CA LYS A 108 -4.87 -30.29 -16.19
C LYS A 108 -3.96 -29.23 -16.84
N LYS A 109 -2.83 -28.92 -16.19
CA LYS A 109 -1.80 -28.04 -16.73
C LYS A 109 -2.38 -26.71 -17.27
N GLU A 110 -2.38 -26.52 -18.57
CA GLU A 110 -2.77 -25.28 -19.25
C GLU A 110 -4.22 -24.83 -18.97
N GLU A 111 -5.11 -25.74 -18.61
CA GLU A 111 -6.47 -25.41 -18.20
C GLU A 111 -6.56 -24.93 -16.75
N CYS A 112 -5.46 -25.04 -15.99
CA CYS A 112 -5.33 -24.58 -14.61
C CYS A 112 -4.62 -23.23 -14.56
N GLN A 113 -5.32 -22.22 -14.06
CA GLN A 113 -4.81 -20.88 -13.86
C GLN A 113 -5.14 -20.40 -12.45
N ALA A 114 -4.54 -19.31 -12.02
CA ALA A 114 -5.02 -18.64 -10.83
C ALA A 114 -4.96 -17.13 -10.98
N TYR A 115 -5.79 -16.44 -10.21
CA TYR A 115 -5.72 -15.00 -10.00
C TYR A 115 -5.12 -14.75 -8.62
N GLU A 116 -4.01 -14.02 -8.61
CA GLU A 116 -3.38 -13.54 -7.39
C GLU A 116 -3.71 -12.08 -7.19
N VAL A 117 -4.30 -11.77 -6.07
CA VAL A 117 -4.54 -10.40 -5.62
C VAL A 117 -3.45 -10.02 -4.63
N ASP A 118 -2.79 -8.88 -4.86
CA ASP A 118 -1.86 -8.26 -3.91
C ASP A 118 -2.13 -6.77 -3.86
N LEU A 119 -2.97 -6.37 -2.93
CA LEU A 119 -3.41 -4.99 -2.75
C LEU A 119 -2.93 -4.47 -1.40
N THR A 120 -2.16 -3.38 -1.43
CA THR A 120 -1.75 -2.65 -0.23
C THR A 120 -2.08 -1.17 -0.39
N VAL A 121 -2.88 -0.67 0.53
CA VAL A 121 -3.27 0.75 0.58
C VAL A 121 -2.68 1.37 1.83
N THR A 122 -1.78 2.35 1.67
CA THR A 122 -1.16 3.06 2.78
C THR A 122 -1.33 4.56 2.64
N ARG A 123 -1.53 5.22 3.76
CA ARG A 123 -1.54 6.68 3.91
C ARG A 123 -0.47 7.08 4.90
N SER A 124 0.44 7.93 4.46
CA SER A 124 1.54 8.44 5.27
C SER A 124 1.23 9.85 5.73
N LYS A 125 1.33 10.10 7.03
CA LYS A 125 1.15 11.42 7.64
C LYS A 125 2.34 11.74 8.52
N ARG A 126 2.98 12.88 8.26
CA ARG A 126 4.02 13.41 9.14
C ARG A 126 3.39 14.07 10.36
N TYR A 127 4.06 13.92 11.49
CA TYR A 127 3.63 14.52 12.76
C TYR A 127 4.84 14.93 13.59
N GLY A 128 4.62 15.80 14.61
CA GLY A 128 5.65 16.29 15.52
C GLY A 128 6.00 17.75 15.31
N ASN A 129 7.25 18.13 15.59
CA ASN A 129 7.69 19.51 15.51
C ASN A 129 8.00 19.89 14.06
N LEU A 130 7.22 20.82 13.50
CA LEU A 130 7.34 21.29 12.13
C LEU A 130 8.75 21.82 11.81
N PHE A 131 9.36 22.57 12.74
CA PHE A 131 10.68 23.16 12.55
C PHE A 131 11.77 22.10 12.38
N LEU A 132 11.75 21.05 13.20
CA LEU A 132 12.69 19.93 13.11
C LEU A 132 12.43 19.04 11.90
N ASP A 133 11.20 18.95 11.43
CA ASP A 133 10.84 18.20 10.22
C ASP A 133 11.27 18.94 8.94
N VAL A 134 11.00 20.24 8.84
CA VAL A 134 11.39 21.09 7.70
C VAL A 134 12.92 21.14 7.55
N LEU A 135 13.65 21.25 8.66
CA LEU A 135 15.11 21.23 8.68
C LEU A 135 15.70 19.81 8.61
N ALA A 136 14.87 18.79 8.44
CA ALA A 136 15.25 17.37 8.34
C ALA A 136 16.03 16.80 9.55
N PHE A 137 16.06 17.47 10.69
CA PHE A 137 16.74 16.98 11.90
C PHE A 137 16.02 15.80 12.56
N ASN A 138 14.67 15.83 12.60
CA ASN A 138 13.86 14.78 13.21
C ASN A 138 12.52 14.66 12.48
N ARG A 139 12.43 13.66 11.64
CA ARG A 139 11.22 13.36 10.85
C ARG A 139 10.47 12.20 11.48
N LYS A 140 9.22 12.42 11.82
CA LYS A 140 8.32 11.40 12.34
C LYS A 140 7.18 11.21 11.35
N THR A 141 6.97 9.96 10.94
CA THR A 141 5.93 9.57 9.98
C THR A 141 5.09 8.46 10.61
N ARG A 142 3.78 8.60 10.50
CA ARG A 142 2.81 7.55 10.81
C ARG A 142 2.22 7.08 9.50
N GLU A 143 2.35 5.79 9.22
CA GLU A 143 1.69 5.14 8.09
C GLU A 143 0.53 4.32 8.61
N THR A 144 -0.63 4.51 8.02
CA THR A 144 -1.84 3.75 8.33
C THR A 144 -2.41 3.19 7.04
N GLY A 145 -3.03 2.02 7.12
CA GLY A 145 -3.57 1.40 5.92
C GLY A 145 -4.13 0.02 6.15
N TRP A 146 -4.21 -0.76 5.09
CA TRP A 146 -4.62 -2.15 5.09
C TRP A 146 -3.99 -2.87 3.90
N ASN A 147 -3.86 -4.19 3.99
CA ASN A 147 -3.52 -5.02 2.85
C ASN A 147 -4.50 -6.19 2.72
N PHE A 148 -4.71 -6.61 1.49
CA PHE A 148 -5.53 -7.77 1.16
C PHE A 148 -4.82 -8.58 0.08
N LYS A 149 -4.61 -9.86 0.35
CA LYS A 149 -4.03 -10.83 -0.57
C LYS A 149 -4.99 -11.98 -0.75
N ALA A 150 -5.12 -12.43 -1.98
CA ALA A 150 -5.93 -13.61 -2.26
C ALA A 150 -5.31 -14.43 -3.40
N LEU A 151 -5.56 -15.73 -3.36
CA LEU A 151 -5.28 -16.65 -4.44
C LEU A 151 -6.58 -17.36 -4.81
N ILE A 152 -7.00 -17.23 -6.04
CA ILE A 152 -8.22 -17.82 -6.60
C ILE A 152 -7.79 -18.76 -7.72
N VAL A 153 -7.87 -20.07 -7.48
CA VAL A 153 -7.49 -21.10 -8.47
C VAL A 153 -8.69 -21.41 -9.33
N LEU A 154 -8.48 -21.36 -10.64
CA LEU A 154 -9.49 -21.64 -11.67
C LEU A 154 -9.14 -22.91 -12.44
N ASN A 155 -10.13 -23.74 -12.63
CA ASN A 155 -10.08 -24.92 -13.47
C ASN A 155 -11.13 -24.76 -14.58
N ARG A 156 -10.70 -24.64 -15.83
CA ARG A 156 -11.59 -24.40 -17.00
C ARG A 156 -12.51 -23.20 -16.80
N GLY A 157 -11.97 -22.09 -16.28
CA GLY A 157 -12.74 -20.86 -16.07
C GLY A 157 -13.74 -20.89 -14.90
N LYS A 158 -13.71 -21.93 -14.03
CA LYS A 158 -14.47 -21.99 -12.78
C LYS A 158 -13.54 -22.00 -11.58
N VAL A 159 -13.91 -21.31 -10.52
CA VAL A 159 -13.15 -21.31 -9.27
C VAL A 159 -13.14 -22.71 -8.67
N ALA A 160 -11.96 -23.30 -8.53
CA ALA A 160 -11.75 -24.62 -7.93
C ALA A 160 -11.37 -24.49 -6.44
N TYR A 161 -10.61 -23.42 -6.11
CA TYR A 161 -10.14 -23.19 -4.75
C TYR A 161 -9.90 -21.71 -4.53
N LYS A 162 -10.04 -21.25 -3.28
CA LYS A 162 -9.72 -19.88 -2.87
C LYS A 162 -9.11 -19.83 -1.49
N LEU A 163 -8.16 -18.94 -1.33
CA LEU A 163 -7.61 -18.59 -0.02
C LEU A 163 -7.29 -17.10 0.03
N TRP A 164 -7.23 -16.54 1.22
CA TRP A 164 -6.89 -15.15 1.44
C TRP A 164 -5.97 -14.99 2.65
N ALA A 165 -5.26 -13.87 2.67
CA ALA A 165 -4.50 -13.36 3.80
C ALA A 165 -4.57 -11.84 3.79
N GLY A 166 -4.24 -11.20 4.90
CA GLY A 166 -4.17 -9.74 4.92
C GLY A 166 -4.32 -9.15 6.31
N GLU A 167 -4.12 -7.85 6.37
CA GLU A 167 -4.15 -7.07 7.60
C GLU A 167 -5.14 -5.92 7.44
N PRO A 168 -6.26 -5.93 8.18
CA PRO A 168 -7.30 -4.90 8.07
C PRO A 168 -6.85 -3.55 8.61
N ASN A 169 -5.85 -3.54 9.48
CA ASN A 169 -5.34 -2.34 10.13
C ASN A 169 -3.81 -2.39 10.19
N LEU A 170 -3.17 -1.71 9.23
CA LEU A 170 -1.74 -1.49 9.23
C LEU A 170 -1.45 -0.17 9.92
N GLU A 171 -0.55 -0.20 10.89
CA GLU A 171 -0.07 1.01 11.54
C GLU A 171 1.44 0.90 11.81
N THR A 172 2.22 1.78 11.19
CA THR A 172 3.66 1.82 11.32
C THR A 172 4.11 3.22 11.68
N TYR A 173 5.03 3.31 12.64
CA TYR A 173 5.65 4.55 13.06
C TYR A 173 7.12 4.55 12.64
N GLU A 174 7.49 5.52 11.81
CA GLU A 174 8.88 5.71 11.39
C GLU A 174 9.43 7.01 12.01
N ARG A 175 10.63 6.93 12.59
CA ARG A 175 11.37 8.08 13.06
C ARG A 175 12.75 8.09 12.40
N LYS A 176 13.00 9.13 11.59
CA LYS A 176 14.32 9.40 11.01
C LYS A 176 14.93 10.60 11.75
N THR A 177 16.10 10.39 12.35
CA THR A 177 16.86 11.45 12.99
C THR A 177 18.16 11.66 12.22
N LYS A 178 18.38 12.91 11.77
CA LYS A 178 19.62 13.32 11.10
C LYS A 178 20.30 14.39 11.96
N PRO A 179 21.32 14.04 12.75
CA PRO A 179 21.98 14.99 13.68
C PRO A 179 22.54 16.24 13.00
N LEU A 180 23.02 16.10 11.75
CA LEU A 180 23.59 17.20 10.95
C LEU A 180 22.58 17.80 9.95
N GLY A 181 21.28 17.43 10.04
CA GLY A 181 20.23 17.91 9.15
C GLY A 181 20.54 17.68 7.68
N PRO A 182 20.29 18.69 6.79
CA PRO A 182 20.53 18.60 5.36
C PRO A 182 22.01 18.38 4.99
N LEU A 183 22.95 18.77 5.84
CA LEU A 183 24.38 18.65 5.56
C LEU A 183 24.86 17.20 5.52
N GLN A 184 24.13 16.28 6.13
CA GLN A 184 24.46 14.85 6.14
C GLN A 184 24.33 14.18 4.75
N GLU A 185 23.58 14.79 3.84
CA GLU A 185 23.43 14.28 2.46
C GLU A 185 24.61 14.70 1.55
N LEU A 186 25.38 15.70 1.95
CA LEU A 186 26.53 16.17 1.19
C LEU A 186 27.73 15.22 1.29
N GLU A 187 27.88 14.49 2.40
CA GLU A 187 28.97 13.50 2.55
C GLU A 187 28.87 12.31 1.57
N GLY A 188 27.64 11.93 1.17
CA GLY A 188 27.43 10.85 0.18
C GLY A 188 27.77 11.23 -1.25
N SER A 189 27.93 12.51 -1.57
CA SER A 189 28.21 13.03 -2.91
C SER A 189 29.70 13.21 -3.18
N ILE A 190 30.55 13.12 -2.15
CA ILE A 190 32.02 13.23 -2.29
C ILE A 190 32.63 11.82 -2.31
N LYS A 191 32.22 10.99 -3.27
CA LYS A 191 33.05 9.87 -3.69
C LYS A 191 34.01 10.41 -4.74
N ALA A 192 35.28 10.60 -4.34
CA ALA A 192 36.35 10.89 -5.23
C ALA A 192 36.42 9.80 -6.31
N PRO A 193 36.62 10.17 -7.59
CA PRO A 193 36.91 9.19 -8.62
C PRO A 193 38.37 8.70 -8.40
N TYR A 194 38.52 7.42 -8.19
CA TYR A 194 39.77 6.71 -8.39
C TYR A 194 39.81 6.19 -9.81
#